data_5c5e260e72505e8af4a16bca2856fe85
#
_entry.id   5c5e260e72505e8af4a16bca2856fe85
#
_cell.length_a   1.000
_cell.length_b   1.000
_cell.length_c   1.000
_cell.angle_alpha   90.00
_cell.angle_beta   90.00
_cell.angle_gamma   90.00
#
_symmetry.space_group_name_H-M   'P 1'
#
loop_
_entity.id
_entity.type
_entity.pdbx_description
1 polymer ?
#
loop_
_entity_poly.entity_id
_entity_poly.type
_entity_poly.pdbx_seq_one_letter_code
_entity_poly.pdbx_strand_id
1 'polypeptide(L)'
;MAIRKNGAKSDFFTKISLVVVLALISLLILLPLANILKFASEPTGLDIFKALPESAVDREIVKNTLKLGLTVGLLGTLIGFLLAYAQVRIEFKGKKFFHLLNLVPIISPPFAFATAVIVLFGRSGMITRGIFDWRPTLYGYPGLTIVLTLSFFPVAYMNILGMMKSLDPALDEAGQSLGAHKWRIFRTITLPLLVPGIAGSFLLLFIESIADLANPLIIGGSFTVLASRAYISINGDYNVPWAAAYSVLLLVPAIIVFAIQRYWSQKKSVISVTGKPTGRVQTIKSRPAKFFILSTTYLIALLIILIYLTVIVGSFLQIIGVNNALTLEHFRYVMGGFGNDAIMTTVLLALIATPVAGLFGMMIAWLVVRKVKRGADVLDFLGMLGIAVPGTVLGIGYAITYNDKVKVFGHTIVPQLAGGGAIFAGALVIIMVYVIRSSPAGQRSGIALLQQIDTSIDEASASLGASGSRTFRKITLPLIRGAFLTGLMYAFAHAMTTLSPIIFLVTPDTPIMTQKILAEADQGRYGNAFSFCVVLIAIVLTVMGLINFALRDRKKGNLSS
;
A
#
# COMPACT_ATOMS: atom_id res chain seq x y z
N MET A 1 -10.14 -27.10 7.01
CA MET A 1 -9.48 -27.08 5.66
C MET A 1 -9.10 -28.49 5.24
N ALA A 2 -9.54 -28.96 4.08
CA ALA A 2 -9.16 -30.27 3.55
C ALA A 2 -7.94 -30.13 2.62
N ILE A 3 -6.90 -30.93 2.86
CA ILE A 3 -5.66 -30.96 2.06
C ILE A 3 -5.86 -31.87 0.84
N ARG A 4 -5.31 -31.51 -0.32
CA ARG A 4 -5.25 -32.37 -1.50
C ARG A 4 -4.47 -33.65 -1.18
N LYS A 5 -5.12 -34.80 -1.25
CA LYS A 5 -4.45 -36.10 -1.21
C LYS A 5 -3.94 -36.42 -2.62
N ASN A 6 -2.68 -36.17 -2.91
CA ASN A 6 -2.00 -36.87 -3.99
C ASN A 6 -1.55 -38.20 -3.38
N GLY A 7 -2.06 -39.32 -3.85
CA GLY A 7 -1.79 -40.74 -3.60
C GLY A 7 -0.78 -41.24 -2.56
N ALA A 8 -0.16 -40.44 -1.78
CA ALA A 8 0.72 -40.77 -0.66
C ALA A 8 0.35 -39.92 0.55
N LYS A 9 0.54 -40.46 1.76
CA LYS A 9 0.31 -39.86 3.08
C LYS A 9 0.49 -38.34 3.04
N SER A 10 -0.54 -37.56 3.44
CA SER A 10 -0.49 -36.10 3.53
C SER A 10 0.86 -35.68 4.13
N ASP A 11 1.68 -35.02 3.30
CA ASP A 11 3.05 -34.70 3.62
C ASP A 11 3.11 -33.90 4.93
N PHE A 12 3.85 -34.41 5.91
CA PHE A 12 4.03 -33.79 7.23
C PHE A 12 4.43 -32.30 7.12
N PHE A 13 5.26 -31.98 6.13
CA PHE A 13 5.64 -30.60 5.83
C PHE A 13 4.44 -29.71 5.48
N THR A 14 3.49 -30.21 4.66
CA THR A 14 2.28 -29.46 4.30
C THR A 14 1.40 -29.16 5.51
N LYS A 15 1.24 -30.13 6.42
CA LYS A 15 0.47 -29.94 7.65
C LYS A 15 1.13 -28.90 8.57
N ILE A 16 2.44 -29.05 8.80
CA ILE A 16 3.19 -28.07 9.61
C ILE A 16 3.11 -26.69 8.98
N SER A 17 3.34 -26.56 7.67
CA SER A 17 3.25 -25.28 6.98
C SER A 17 1.87 -24.63 7.14
N LEU A 18 0.79 -25.39 7.04
CA LEU A 18 -0.58 -24.90 7.25
C LEU A 18 -0.80 -24.43 8.70
N VAL A 19 -0.37 -25.24 9.67
CA VAL A 19 -0.48 -24.88 11.10
C VAL A 19 0.31 -23.62 11.41
N VAL A 20 1.56 -23.54 10.95
CA VAL A 20 2.42 -22.36 11.16
C VAL A 20 1.82 -21.11 10.52
N VAL A 21 1.33 -21.21 9.28
CA VAL A 21 0.68 -20.08 8.60
C VAL A 21 -0.57 -19.62 9.35
N LEU A 22 -1.44 -20.56 9.77
CA LEU A 22 -2.65 -20.21 10.54
C LEU A 22 -2.30 -19.61 11.90
N ALA A 23 -1.30 -20.15 12.61
CA ALA A 23 -0.83 -19.62 13.88
C ALA A 23 -0.27 -18.18 13.70
N LEU A 24 0.53 -17.96 12.66
CA LEU A 24 1.04 -16.61 12.36
C LEU A 24 -0.09 -15.64 11.99
N ILE A 25 -1.03 -16.03 11.15
CA ILE A 25 -2.20 -15.18 10.84
C ILE A 25 -2.99 -14.87 12.10
N SER A 26 -3.20 -15.87 12.96
CA SER A 26 -3.91 -15.67 14.23
C SER A 26 -3.17 -14.70 15.15
N LEU A 27 -1.87 -14.84 15.28
CA LEU A 27 -1.04 -13.97 16.10
C LEU A 27 -0.94 -12.55 15.50
N LEU A 28 -0.66 -12.45 14.20
CA LEU A 28 -0.36 -11.18 13.56
C LEU A 28 -1.60 -10.34 13.20
N ILE A 29 -2.78 -10.95 13.05
CA ILE A 29 -3.99 -10.23 12.62
C ILE A 29 -5.16 -10.48 13.56
N LEU A 30 -5.54 -11.76 13.76
CA LEU A 30 -6.80 -12.07 14.43
C LEU A 30 -6.77 -11.68 15.90
N LEU A 31 -5.67 -11.91 16.60
CA LEU A 31 -5.53 -11.56 18.01
C LEU A 31 -5.56 -10.04 18.26
N PRO A 32 -4.81 -9.18 17.51
CA PRO A 32 -4.96 -7.74 17.60
C PRO A 32 -6.39 -7.24 17.31
N LEU A 33 -7.05 -7.80 16.28
CA LEU A 33 -8.43 -7.43 15.97
C LEU A 33 -9.43 -7.88 17.04
N ALA A 34 -9.24 -9.07 17.60
CA ALA A 34 -10.07 -9.56 18.70
C ALA A 34 -9.95 -8.67 19.96
N ASN A 35 -8.75 -8.21 20.27
CA ASN A 35 -8.55 -7.28 21.38
C ASN A 35 -9.18 -5.89 21.10
N ILE A 36 -9.10 -5.37 19.89
CA ILE A 36 -9.85 -4.15 19.52
C ILE A 36 -11.34 -4.35 19.76
N LEU A 37 -11.92 -5.45 19.30
CA LEU A 37 -13.34 -5.75 19.51
C LEU A 37 -13.68 -5.88 21.00
N LYS A 38 -12.81 -6.51 21.78
CA LYS A 38 -12.97 -6.63 23.24
C LYS A 38 -13.01 -5.25 23.90
N PHE A 39 -12.01 -4.38 23.68
CA PHE A 39 -11.96 -3.05 24.29
C PHE A 39 -13.07 -2.13 23.76
N ALA A 40 -13.44 -2.22 22.48
CA ALA A 40 -14.60 -1.50 21.95
C ALA A 40 -15.93 -1.92 22.58
N SER A 41 -16.00 -3.15 23.12
CA SER A 41 -17.19 -3.69 23.81
C SER A 41 -17.21 -3.36 25.30
N GLU A 42 -16.20 -2.70 25.85
CA GLU A 42 -16.25 -2.16 27.22
C GLU A 42 -17.28 -1.02 27.32
N PRO A 43 -17.84 -0.76 28.52
CA PRO A 43 -18.90 0.24 28.68
C PRO A 43 -18.57 1.59 28.05
N THR A 44 -17.37 2.10 28.29
CA THR A 44 -16.89 3.38 27.74
C THR A 44 -16.69 3.36 26.22
N GLY A 45 -16.33 2.22 25.63
CA GLY A 45 -16.25 2.01 24.18
C GLY A 45 -17.63 1.92 23.56
N LEU A 46 -18.57 1.22 24.21
CA LEU A 46 -19.97 1.11 23.76
C LEU A 46 -20.69 2.47 23.77
N ASP A 47 -20.29 3.39 24.65
CA ASP A 47 -20.89 4.74 24.70
C ASP A 47 -20.67 5.51 23.37
N ILE A 48 -19.56 5.29 22.68
CA ILE A 48 -19.33 5.87 21.33
C ILE A 48 -20.39 5.39 20.34
N PHE A 49 -20.71 4.08 20.34
CA PHE A 49 -21.71 3.52 19.41
C PHE A 49 -23.12 3.98 19.76
N LYS A 50 -23.44 4.10 21.07
CA LYS A 50 -24.74 4.61 21.53
C LYS A 50 -24.91 6.10 21.25
N ALA A 51 -23.84 6.88 21.46
CA ALA A 51 -23.83 8.32 21.21
C ALA A 51 -23.83 8.67 19.72
N LEU A 52 -23.38 7.78 18.84
CA LEU A 52 -23.26 8.05 17.41
C LEU A 52 -24.53 8.62 16.74
N PRO A 53 -25.76 8.16 17.05
CA PRO A 53 -26.99 8.76 16.51
C PRO A 53 -27.28 10.18 17.03
N GLU A 54 -26.82 10.50 18.24
CA GLU A 54 -27.13 11.75 18.95
C GLU A 54 -25.99 12.78 18.82
N SER A 55 -24.73 12.34 18.88
CA SER A 55 -23.54 13.19 18.76
C SER A 55 -23.37 13.72 17.33
N ALA A 56 -23.54 15.02 17.15
CA ALA A 56 -23.29 15.69 15.88
C ALA A 56 -21.81 15.57 15.46
N VAL A 57 -20.90 15.61 16.44
CA VAL A 57 -19.44 15.53 16.22
C VAL A 57 -19.03 14.16 15.69
N ASP A 58 -19.48 13.08 16.32
CA ASP A 58 -19.11 11.73 15.90
C ASP A 58 -19.70 11.36 14.54
N ARG A 59 -20.95 11.78 14.29
CA ARG A 59 -21.56 11.65 12.96
C ARG A 59 -20.78 12.41 11.89
N GLU A 60 -20.29 13.60 12.21
CA GLU A 60 -19.50 14.40 11.27
C GLU A 60 -18.16 13.71 10.97
N ILE A 61 -17.47 13.16 11.96
CA ILE A 61 -16.22 12.41 11.79
C ILE A 61 -16.42 11.20 10.84
N VAL A 62 -17.49 10.43 11.04
CA VAL A 62 -17.85 9.32 10.15
C VAL A 62 -18.14 9.80 8.73
N LYS A 63 -18.98 10.85 8.59
CA LYS A 63 -19.31 11.46 7.29
C LYS A 63 -18.06 11.99 6.59
N ASN A 64 -17.18 12.67 7.32
CA ASN A 64 -15.92 13.21 6.81
C ASN A 64 -15.02 12.09 6.26
N THR A 65 -14.91 10.99 6.99
CA THR A 65 -14.13 9.83 6.56
C THR A 65 -14.68 9.23 5.27
N LEU A 66 -15.99 8.98 5.21
CA LEU A 66 -16.63 8.42 4.02
C LEU A 66 -16.58 9.41 2.84
N LYS A 67 -16.82 10.69 3.07
CA LYS A 67 -16.74 11.75 2.07
C LYS A 67 -15.32 11.82 1.47
N LEU A 68 -14.28 11.79 2.32
CA LEU A 68 -12.90 11.82 1.89
C LEU A 68 -12.59 10.58 1.04
N GLY A 69 -12.95 9.39 1.52
CA GLY A 69 -12.76 8.14 0.81
C GLY A 69 -13.41 8.11 -0.57
N LEU A 70 -14.68 8.53 -0.64
CA LEU A 70 -15.43 8.61 -1.90
C LEU A 70 -14.77 9.59 -2.89
N THR A 71 -14.41 10.77 -2.42
CA THR A 71 -13.85 11.81 -3.29
C THR A 71 -12.48 11.45 -3.80
N VAL A 72 -11.57 10.99 -2.92
CA VAL A 72 -10.22 10.54 -3.30
C VAL A 72 -10.31 9.31 -4.21
N GLY A 73 -11.19 8.37 -3.88
CA GLY A 73 -11.46 7.20 -4.71
C GLY A 73 -11.89 7.57 -6.13
N LEU A 74 -12.84 8.50 -6.27
CA LEU A 74 -13.34 8.96 -7.58
C LEU A 74 -12.26 9.74 -8.35
N LEU A 75 -11.66 10.76 -7.75
CA LEU A 75 -10.70 11.63 -8.42
C LEU A 75 -9.41 10.86 -8.77
N GLY A 76 -8.89 10.07 -7.83
CA GLY A 76 -7.68 9.28 -8.06
C GLY A 76 -7.87 8.21 -9.14
N THR A 77 -9.05 7.57 -9.17
CA THR A 77 -9.37 6.59 -10.22
C THR A 77 -9.54 7.27 -11.57
N LEU A 78 -10.18 8.44 -11.63
CA LEU A 78 -10.34 9.22 -12.86
C LEU A 78 -8.97 9.63 -13.41
N ILE A 79 -8.10 10.19 -12.58
CA ILE A 79 -6.74 10.56 -12.97
C ILE A 79 -5.96 9.32 -13.42
N GLY A 80 -5.97 8.24 -12.64
CA GLY A 80 -5.31 6.98 -12.99
C GLY A 80 -5.80 6.42 -14.32
N PHE A 81 -7.11 6.47 -14.59
CA PHE A 81 -7.69 6.06 -15.87
C PHE A 81 -7.21 6.94 -17.02
N LEU A 82 -7.26 8.27 -16.89
CA LEU A 82 -6.83 9.20 -17.95
C LEU A 82 -5.36 9.01 -18.30
N LEU A 83 -4.49 8.84 -17.29
CA LEU A 83 -3.06 8.60 -17.49
C LEU A 83 -2.79 7.22 -18.11
N ALA A 84 -3.48 6.16 -17.68
CA ALA A 84 -3.39 4.83 -18.28
C ALA A 84 -3.87 4.84 -19.72
N TYR A 85 -4.96 5.55 -19.99
CA TYR A 85 -5.50 5.72 -21.32
C TYR A 85 -4.55 6.49 -22.25
N ALA A 86 -3.93 7.58 -21.76
CA ALA A 86 -2.87 8.29 -22.49
C ALA A 86 -1.71 7.35 -22.84
N GLN A 87 -1.26 6.55 -21.88
CA GLN A 87 -0.13 5.66 -22.05
C GLN A 87 -0.35 4.57 -23.09
N VAL A 88 -1.58 4.05 -23.21
CA VAL A 88 -1.93 2.96 -24.14
C VAL A 88 -2.43 3.49 -25.49
N ARG A 89 -3.33 4.48 -25.49
CA ARG A 89 -4.12 4.89 -26.66
C ARG A 89 -3.66 6.18 -27.34
N ILE A 90 -2.68 6.90 -26.78
CA ILE A 90 -2.16 8.14 -27.37
C ILE A 90 -0.67 8.00 -27.66
N GLU A 91 -0.23 8.35 -28.83
CA GLU A 91 1.19 8.50 -29.15
C GLU A 91 1.65 9.92 -28.82
N PHE A 92 2.62 10.03 -27.93
CA PHE A 92 3.29 11.29 -27.55
C PHE A 92 4.74 11.03 -27.14
N LYS A 93 5.56 12.07 -27.23
CA LYS A 93 6.98 11.98 -26.88
C LYS A 93 7.17 11.81 -25.37
N GLY A 94 8.12 10.96 -24.95
CA GLY A 94 8.46 10.80 -23.55
C GLY A 94 7.58 9.82 -22.76
N LYS A 95 6.77 8.96 -23.40
CA LYS A 95 5.90 7.97 -22.72
C LYS A 95 6.60 7.23 -21.57
N LYS A 96 7.84 6.78 -21.77
CA LYS A 96 8.61 6.07 -20.73
C LYS A 96 8.90 6.96 -19.51
N PHE A 97 9.25 8.21 -19.74
CA PHE A 97 9.49 9.19 -18.68
C PHE A 97 8.21 9.44 -17.86
N PHE A 98 7.08 9.72 -18.52
CA PHE A 98 5.80 9.93 -17.85
C PHE A 98 5.32 8.67 -17.11
N HIS A 99 5.58 7.48 -17.67
CA HIS A 99 5.29 6.23 -16.96
C HIS A 99 6.09 6.14 -15.66
N LEU A 100 7.39 6.36 -15.70
CA LEU A 100 8.24 6.34 -14.49
C LEU A 100 7.82 7.42 -13.49
N LEU A 101 7.58 8.65 -13.96
CA LEU A 101 7.16 9.76 -13.12
C LEU A 101 5.86 9.45 -12.36
N ASN A 102 4.89 8.83 -13.03
CA ASN A 102 3.63 8.42 -12.41
C ASN A 102 3.81 7.33 -11.33
N LEU A 103 4.96 6.65 -11.27
CA LEU A 103 5.24 5.63 -10.26
C LEU A 103 6.02 6.17 -9.05
N VAL A 104 6.62 7.36 -9.18
CA VAL A 104 7.44 7.94 -8.09
C VAL A 104 6.66 8.07 -6.77
N PRO A 105 5.36 8.46 -6.76
CA PRO A 105 4.60 8.56 -5.51
C PRO A 105 4.47 7.24 -4.73
N ILE A 106 4.58 6.08 -5.38
CA ILE A 106 4.52 4.77 -4.71
C ILE A 106 5.74 4.53 -3.81
N ILE A 107 6.89 5.13 -4.17
CA ILE A 107 8.17 4.90 -3.49
C ILE A 107 8.40 5.89 -2.35
N SER A 108 7.71 7.03 -2.38
CA SER A 108 7.85 8.08 -1.38
C SER A 108 6.82 7.95 -0.26
N PRO A 109 7.15 8.44 0.96
CA PRO A 109 6.15 8.51 2.02
C PRO A 109 4.99 9.45 1.59
N PRO A 110 3.71 9.04 1.74
CA PRO A 110 2.57 9.86 1.29
C PRO A 110 2.53 11.27 1.89
N PHE A 111 2.97 11.43 3.14
CA PHE A 111 2.98 12.71 3.85
C PHE A 111 4.07 13.70 3.34
N ALA A 112 5.05 13.24 2.54
CA ALA A 112 5.95 14.15 1.82
C ALA A 112 5.18 15.06 0.84
N PHE A 113 4.07 14.55 0.28
CA PHE A 113 3.15 15.36 -0.53
C PHE A 113 2.48 16.46 0.30
N ALA A 114 1.97 16.14 1.49
CA ALA A 114 1.31 17.11 2.35
C ALA A 114 2.25 18.27 2.70
N THR A 115 3.48 17.97 3.13
CA THR A 115 4.46 18.99 3.49
C THR A 115 4.87 19.85 2.29
N ALA A 116 5.14 19.25 1.14
CA ALA A 116 5.47 20.00 -0.08
C ALA A 116 4.28 20.85 -0.57
N VAL A 117 3.06 20.33 -0.51
CA VAL A 117 1.84 21.07 -0.88
C VAL A 117 1.61 22.26 0.07
N ILE A 118 1.88 22.10 1.37
CA ILE A 118 1.83 23.23 2.34
C ILE A 118 2.86 24.29 2.00
N VAL A 119 4.10 23.91 1.70
CA VAL A 119 5.17 24.85 1.35
C VAL A 119 4.89 25.58 0.04
N LEU A 120 4.30 24.91 -0.95
CA LEU A 120 3.98 25.50 -2.25
C LEU A 120 2.69 26.33 -2.24
N PHE A 121 1.62 25.74 -1.67
CA PHE A 121 0.24 26.23 -1.84
C PHE A 121 -0.46 26.58 -0.52
N GLY A 122 0.22 26.46 0.62
CA GLY A 122 -0.32 26.83 1.92
C GLY A 122 -0.58 28.32 2.07
N ARG A 123 -1.05 28.75 3.25
CA ARG A 123 -1.38 30.14 3.57
C ARG A 123 -0.20 31.12 3.38
N SER A 124 1.02 30.63 3.60
CA SER A 124 2.29 31.34 3.35
C SER A 124 3.09 30.67 2.23
N GLY A 125 2.40 29.95 1.32
CA GLY A 125 3.06 29.15 0.28
C GLY A 125 3.81 29.98 -0.74
N MET A 126 4.89 29.39 -1.27
CA MET A 126 5.77 30.07 -2.24
C MET A 126 5.02 30.50 -3.51
N ILE A 127 4.07 29.69 -3.97
CA ILE A 127 3.28 30.02 -5.17
C ILE A 127 2.09 30.90 -4.81
N THR A 128 1.31 30.49 -3.83
CA THR A 128 0.05 31.19 -3.49
C THR A 128 0.31 32.59 -2.97
N ARG A 129 1.14 32.75 -1.96
CA ARG A 129 1.50 34.06 -1.43
C ARG A 129 2.65 34.72 -2.21
N GLY A 130 3.70 33.95 -2.54
CA GLY A 130 4.92 34.50 -3.13
C GLY A 130 4.74 35.01 -4.57
N ILE A 131 3.83 34.39 -5.36
CA ILE A 131 3.60 34.78 -6.76
C ILE A 131 2.26 35.49 -6.93
N PHE A 132 1.19 34.98 -6.30
CA PHE A 132 -0.17 35.46 -6.55
C PHE A 132 -0.76 36.32 -5.43
N ASP A 133 -0.02 36.55 -4.32
CA ASP A 133 -0.49 37.20 -3.08
C ASP A 133 -1.87 36.69 -2.60
N TRP A 134 -2.12 35.43 -2.84
CA TRP A 134 -3.36 34.74 -2.48
C TRP A 134 -3.12 33.88 -1.24
N ARG A 135 -4.07 33.89 -0.28
CA ARG A 135 -3.97 33.15 0.97
C ARG A 135 -5.10 32.13 1.09
N PRO A 136 -5.06 31.02 0.35
CA PRO A 136 -6.11 30.02 0.38
C PRO A 136 -6.11 29.25 1.70
N THR A 137 -7.29 28.82 2.10
CA THR A 137 -7.43 27.83 3.17
C THR A 137 -7.27 26.43 2.59
N LEU A 138 -6.02 25.97 2.52
CA LEU A 138 -5.70 24.63 2.01
C LEU A 138 -5.92 23.53 3.07
N TYR A 139 -5.87 23.90 4.34
CA TYR A 139 -6.09 22.96 5.44
C TYR A 139 -7.51 22.40 5.44
N GLY A 140 -7.66 21.15 5.88
CA GLY A 140 -8.93 20.47 5.94
C GLY A 140 -9.24 19.65 4.67
N TYR A 141 -10.52 19.51 4.38
CA TYR A 141 -11.02 18.65 3.30
C TYR A 141 -10.41 18.93 1.91
N PRO A 142 -10.26 20.19 1.44
CA PRO A 142 -9.70 20.44 0.11
C PRO A 142 -8.24 19.98 -0.01
N GLY A 143 -7.40 20.32 0.95
CA GLY A 143 -5.99 19.94 0.95
C GLY A 143 -5.80 18.44 1.09
N LEU A 144 -6.54 17.80 2.00
CA LEU A 144 -6.52 16.35 2.14
C LEU A 144 -6.92 15.66 0.84
N THR A 145 -7.97 16.12 0.18
CA THR A 145 -8.42 15.55 -1.09
C THR A 145 -7.34 15.65 -2.17
N ILE A 146 -6.69 16.79 -2.31
CA ILE A 146 -5.62 17.00 -3.30
C ILE A 146 -4.43 16.10 -2.97
N VAL A 147 -3.94 16.13 -1.74
CA VAL A 147 -2.76 15.39 -1.30
C VAL A 147 -2.96 13.89 -1.46
N LEU A 148 -4.07 13.34 -0.93
CA LEU A 148 -4.33 11.90 -1.00
C LEU A 148 -4.60 11.45 -2.44
N THR A 149 -5.28 12.26 -3.26
CA THR A 149 -5.48 11.95 -4.68
C THR A 149 -4.16 11.84 -5.42
N LEU A 150 -3.23 12.81 -5.22
CA LEU A 150 -1.90 12.80 -5.84
C LEU A 150 -0.98 11.72 -5.28
N SER A 151 -1.17 11.30 -4.04
CA SER A 151 -0.39 10.23 -3.43
C SER A 151 -0.84 8.84 -3.91
N PHE A 152 -2.15 8.61 -4.10
CA PHE A 152 -2.70 7.28 -4.33
C PHE A 152 -3.14 7.00 -5.77
N PHE A 153 -3.31 8.01 -6.66
CA PHE A 153 -3.67 7.74 -8.06
C PHE A 153 -2.74 6.73 -8.78
N PRO A 154 -1.43 6.59 -8.45
CA PRO A 154 -0.57 5.63 -9.13
C PRO A 154 -1.04 4.18 -8.97
N VAL A 155 -1.72 3.85 -7.87
CA VAL A 155 -2.31 2.51 -7.65
C VAL A 155 -3.40 2.24 -8.69
N ALA A 156 -4.30 3.20 -8.90
CA ALA A 156 -5.32 3.12 -9.94
C ALA A 156 -4.70 3.08 -11.35
N TYR A 157 -3.71 3.95 -11.60
CA TYR A 157 -2.98 3.99 -12.86
C TYR A 157 -2.38 2.62 -13.22
N MET A 158 -1.65 1.99 -12.30
CA MET A 158 -1.02 0.69 -12.55
C MET A 158 -2.04 -0.43 -12.79
N ASN A 159 -3.11 -0.47 -11.99
CA ASN A 159 -4.15 -1.47 -12.13
C ASN A 159 -4.88 -1.35 -13.48
N ILE A 160 -5.33 -0.14 -13.83
CA ILE A 160 -6.04 0.12 -15.08
C ILE A 160 -5.10 -0.05 -16.30
N LEU A 161 -3.85 0.40 -16.20
CA LEU A 161 -2.83 0.21 -17.24
C LEU A 161 -2.59 -1.28 -17.53
N GLY A 162 -2.49 -2.09 -16.48
CA GLY A 162 -2.35 -3.55 -16.60
C GLY A 162 -3.52 -4.17 -17.34
N MET A 163 -4.75 -3.82 -16.98
CA MET A 163 -5.95 -4.29 -17.67
C MET A 163 -6.03 -3.80 -19.11
N MET A 164 -5.74 -2.52 -19.38
CA MET A 164 -5.75 -2.00 -20.75
C MET A 164 -4.73 -2.68 -21.66
N LYS A 165 -3.57 -3.06 -21.13
CA LYS A 165 -2.55 -3.80 -21.88
C LYS A 165 -2.92 -5.27 -22.13
N SER A 166 -3.83 -5.84 -21.35
CA SER A 166 -4.31 -7.21 -21.52
C SER A 166 -5.52 -7.33 -22.45
N LEU A 167 -6.15 -6.21 -22.83
CA LEU A 167 -7.25 -6.21 -23.81
C LEU A 167 -6.73 -6.59 -25.20
N ASP A 168 -7.45 -7.47 -25.89
CA ASP A 168 -7.12 -7.85 -27.26
C ASP A 168 -7.49 -6.73 -28.25
N PRO A 169 -6.51 -6.18 -29.00
CA PRO A 169 -6.78 -5.17 -30.03
C PRO A 169 -7.73 -5.65 -31.13
N ALA A 170 -7.84 -6.96 -31.38
CA ALA A 170 -8.74 -7.54 -32.37
C ALA A 170 -10.22 -7.21 -32.09
N LEU A 171 -10.60 -6.97 -30.81
CA LEU A 171 -11.95 -6.53 -30.47
C LEU A 171 -12.27 -5.15 -31.03
N ASP A 172 -11.30 -4.24 -31.03
CA ASP A 172 -11.46 -2.90 -31.62
C ASP A 172 -11.55 -2.98 -33.17
N GLU A 173 -10.75 -3.86 -33.81
CA GLU A 173 -10.74 -4.09 -35.24
C GLU A 173 -12.04 -4.74 -35.70
N ALA A 174 -12.55 -5.74 -34.99
CA ALA A 174 -13.86 -6.35 -35.28
C ALA A 174 -15.00 -5.34 -35.18
N GLY A 175 -14.99 -4.49 -34.12
CA GLY A 175 -15.98 -3.43 -33.98
C GLY A 175 -15.98 -2.44 -35.17
N GLN A 176 -14.79 -2.09 -35.67
CA GLN A 176 -14.67 -1.21 -36.86
C GLN A 176 -15.11 -1.88 -38.14
N SER A 177 -14.79 -3.16 -38.34
CA SER A 177 -15.22 -3.94 -39.48
C SER A 177 -16.75 -4.04 -39.56
N LEU A 178 -17.43 -3.99 -38.41
CA LEU A 178 -18.89 -3.91 -38.30
C LEU A 178 -19.45 -2.47 -38.44
N GLY A 179 -18.60 -1.50 -38.82
CA GLY A 179 -19.00 -0.11 -39.04
C GLY A 179 -19.15 0.74 -37.77
N ALA A 180 -18.74 0.26 -36.61
CA ALA A 180 -18.82 1.04 -35.39
C ALA A 180 -17.72 2.13 -35.34
N HIS A 181 -18.10 3.38 -35.09
CA HIS A 181 -17.14 4.45 -34.89
C HIS A 181 -16.45 4.34 -33.50
N LYS A 182 -15.28 4.94 -33.36
CA LYS A 182 -14.39 4.79 -32.16
C LYS A 182 -15.06 5.05 -30.82
N TRP A 183 -15.96 6.05 -30.73
CA TRP A 183 -16.70 6.34 -29.51
C TRP A 183 -17.68 5.23 -29.13
N ARG A 184 -18.32 4.61 -30.12
CA ARG A 184 -19.21 3.46 -29.89
C ARG A 184 -18.41 2.26 -29.40
N ILE A 185 -17.27 1.96 -30.04
CA ILE A 185 -16.34 0.90 -29.58
C ILE A 185 -15.87 1.15 -28.14
N PHE A 186 -15.44 2.38 -27.84
CA PHE A 186 -15.04 2.74 -26.48
C PHE A 186 -16.16 2.49 -25.47
N ARG A 187 -17.38 2.96 -25.74
CA ARG A 187 -18.51 2.88 -24.81
C ARG A 187 -19.07 1.46 -24.68
N THR A 188 -19.07 0.66 -25.75
CA THR A 188 -19.74 -0.65 -25.80
C THR A 188 -18.79 -1.83 -25.62
N ILE A 189 -17.49 -1.67 -25.88
CA ILE A 189 -16.48 -2.74 -25.78
C ILE A 189 -15.43 -2.38 -24.73
N THR A 190 -14.65 -1.31 -24.96
CA THR A 190 -13.47 -1.00 -24.15
C THR A 190 -13.86 -0.67 -22.69
N LEU A 191 -14.81 0.26 -22.50
CA LEU A 191 -15.21 0.71 -21.16
C LEU A 191 -15.87 -0.41 -20.33
N PRO A 192 -16.83 -1.21 -20.84
CA PRO A 192 -17.40 -2.32 -20.10
C PRO A 192 -16.37 -3.38 -19.68
N LEU A 193 -15.37 -3.65 -20.52
CA LEU A 193 -14.28 -4.57 -20.18
C LEU A 193 -13.34 -4.00 -19.10
N LEU A 194 -13.21 -2.66 -19.01
CA LEU A 194 -12.41 -1.99 -18.00
C LEU A 194 -13.16 -1.71 -16.69
N VAL A 195 -14.51 -1.75 -16.67
CA VAL A 195 -15.34 -1.47 -15.48
C VAL A 195 -14.87 -2.24 -14.25
N PRO A 196 -14.54 -3.55 -14.28
CA PRO A 196 -14.07 -4.26 -13.11
C PRO A 196 -12.77 -3.69 -12.54
N GLY A 197 -11.83 -3.28 -13.39
CA GLY A 197 -10.58 -2.66 -12.97
C GLY A 197 -10.76 -1.24 -12.47
N ILE A 198 -11.63 -0.46 -13.09
CA ILE A 198 -11.96 0.90 -12.66
C ILE A 198 -12.63 0.83 -11.28
N ALA A 199 -13.64 -0.03 -11.12
CA ALA A 199 -14.32 -0.23 -9.84
C ALA A 199 -13.36 -0.77 -8.76
N GLY A 200 -12.53 -1.76 -9.10
CA GLY A 200 -11.50 -2.28 -8.20
C GLY A 200 -10.49 -1.21 -7.77
N SER A 201 -10.09 -0.34 -8.69
CA SER A 201 -9.19 0.80 -8.38
C SER A 201 -9.86 1.81 -7.45
N PHE A 202 -11.11 2.17 -7.72
CA PHE A 202 -11.89 3.04 -6.85
C PHE A 202 -11.98 2.50 -5.41
N LEU A 203 -12.31 1.22 -5.26
CA LEU A 203 -12.43 0.59 -3.95
C LEU A 203 -11.08 0.52 -3.21
N LEU A 204 -9.98 0.28 -3.93
CA LEU A 204 -8.64 0.31 -3.35
C LEU A 204 -8.27 1.71 -2.86
N LEU A 205 -8.48 2.74 -3.68
CA LEU A 205 -8.17 4.11 -3.29
C LEU A 205 -9.08 4.61 -2.16
N PHE A 206 -10.32 4.18 -2.12
CA PHE A 206 -11.23 4.42 -1.01
C PHE A 206 -10.65 3.90 0.30
N ILE A 207 -10.21 2.63 0.33
CA ILE A 207 -9.63 2.01 1.53
C ILE A 207 -8.33 2.73 1.93
N GLU A 208 -7.42 2.98 0.99
CA GLU A 208 -6.15 3.65 1.28
C GLU A 208 -6.35 5.06 1.85
N SER A 209 -7.34 5.81 1.33
CA SER A 209 -7.59 7.17 1.80
C SER A 209 -8.24 7.26 3.17
N ILE A 210 -9.17 6.35 3.50
CA ILE A 210 -9.76 6.31 4.85
C ILE A 210 -8.80 5.74 5.90
N ALA A 211 -7.84 4.92 5.46
CA ALA A 211 -6.84 4.29 6.32
C ALA A 211 -5.64 5.19 6.62
N ASP A 212 -5.46 6.27 5.85
CA ASP A 212 -4.33 7.17 6.03
C ASP A 212 -4.46 7.98 7.31
N LEU A 213 -3.37 8.06 8.06
CA LEU A 213 -3.28 8.81 9.31
C LEU A 213 -2.40 10.05 9.16
N ALA A 214 -1.28 9.92 8.45
CA ALA A 214 -0.25 10.93 8.42
C ALA A 214 -0.71 12.26 7.81
N ASN A 215 -1.39 12.19 6.66
CA ASN A 215 -1.87 13.40 5.98
C ASN A 215 -2.96 14.13 6.79
N PRO A 216 -3.98 13.45 7.38
CA PRO A 216 -4.90 14.09 8.31
C PRO A 216 -4.25 14.80 9.50
N LEU A 217 -3.14 14.27 10.05
CA LEU A 217 -2.40 14.92 11.13
C LEU A 217 -1.67 16.18 10.67
N ILE A 218 -1.13 16.20 9.43
CA ILE A 218 -0.35 17.33 8.91
C ILE A 218 -1.24 18.44 8.32
N ILE A 219 -2.23 18.06 7.49
CA ILE A 219 -3.01 19.04 6.69
C ILE A 219 -4.52 19.02 7.00
N GLY A 220 -4.95 18.11 7.87
CA GLY A 220 -6.38 17.93 8.20
C GLY A 220 -7.02 19.13 8.88
N GLY A 221 -6.27 19.90 9.67
CA GLY A 221 -6.82 21.05 10.41
C GLY A 221 -8.02 20.64 11.27
N SER A 222 -9.16 21.33 11.10
CA SER A 222 -10.42 21.01 11.79
C SER A 222 -11.22 19.87 11.15
N PHE A 223 -10.81 19.38 9.98
CA PHE A 223 -11.47 18.27 9.30
C PHE A 223 -10.99 16.93 9.87
N THR A 224 -11.65 16.52 10.96
CA THR A 224 -11.31 15.26 11.65
C THR A 224 -11.91 14.07 10.93
N VAL A 225 -11.12 12.99 10.80
CA VAL A 225 -11.51 11.68 10.25
C VAL A 225 -11.33 10.59 11.29
N LEU A 226 -11.94 9.41 11.10
CA LEU A 226 -11.88 8.30 12.05
C LEU A 226 -10.45 7.89 12.40
N ALA A 227 -9.53 7.87 11.43
CA ALA A 227 -8.13 7.51 11.66
C ALA A 227 -7.43 8.49 12.62
N SER A 228 -7.57 9.81 12.40
CA SER A 228 -7.00 10.82 13.30
C SER A 228 -7.71 10.86 14.66
N ARG A 229 -9.04 10.64 14.71
CA ARG A 229 -9.76 10.58 15.98
C ARG A 229 -9.33 9.38 16.84
N ALA A 230 -9.19 8.19 16.23
CA ALA A 230 -8.68 7.01 16.93
C ALA A 230 -7.25 7.24 17.49
N TYR A 231 -6.40 7.93 16.71
CA TYR A 231 -5.06 8.33 17.16
C TYR A 231 -5.10 9.29 18.35
N ILE A 232 -5.94 10.34 18.28
CA ILE A 232 -6.09 11.31 19.37
C ILE A 232 -6.64 10.62 20.62
N SER A 233 -7.58 9.68 20.47
CA SER A 233 -8.16 8.96 21.62
C SER A 233 -7.15 8.15 22.41
N ILE A 234 -6.14 7.54 21.76
CA ILE A 234 -5.10 6.76 22.47
C ILE A 234 -3.95 7.64 22.96
N ASN A 235 -3.49 8.62 22.16
CA ASN A 235 -2.29 9.40 22.49
C ASN A 235 -2.58 10.74 23.17
N GLY A 236 -3.78 11.32 22.98
CA GLY A 236 -4.20 12.58 23.57
C GLY A 236 -5.14 12.39 24.75
N ASP A 237 -6.21 11.61 24.55
CA ASP A 237 -7.24 11.38 25.60
C ASP A 237 -6.86 10.22 26.54
N TYR A 238 -5.83 9.42 26.21
CA TYR A 238 -5.40 8.22 26.96
C TYR A 238 -6.55 7.23 27.19
N ASN A 239 -7.51 7.18 26.28
CA ASN A 239 -8.71 6.35 26.37
C ASN A 239 -8.67 5.22 25.33
N VAL A 240 -8.23 4.05 25.76
CA VAL A 240 -8.09 2.85 24.93
C VAL A 240 -9.45 2.35 24.40
N PRO A 241 -10.54 2.26 25.20
CA PRO A 241 -11.84 1.86 24.68
C PRO A 241 -12.39 2.78 23.60
N TRP A 242 -12.20 4.09 23.69
CA TRP A 242 -12.59 5.04 22.63
C TRP A 242 -11.78 4.80 21.35
N ALA A 243 -10.45 4.69 21.48
CA ALA A 243 -9.60 4.39 20.33
C ALA A 243 -10.01 3.09 19.62
N ALA A 244 -10.36 2.06 20.41
CA ALA A 244 -10.85 0.79 19.91
C ALA A 244 -12.22 0.94 19.20
N ALA A 245 -13.16 1.72 19.76
CA ALA A 245 -14.47 1.98 19.16
C ALA A 245 -14.35 2.71 17.82
N TYR A 246 -13.55 3.80 17.73
CA TYR A 246 -13.29 4.49 16.46
C TYR A 246 -12.55 3.60 15.47
N SER A 247 -11.68 2.70 15.95
CA SER A 247 -11.03 1.70 15.10
C SER A 247 -12.04 0.72 14.50
N VAL A 248 -13.05 0.28 15.25
CA VAL A 248 -14.13 -0.57 14.73
C VAL A 248 -14.96 0.17 13.69
N LEU A 249 -15.33 1.44 13.96
CA LEU A 249 -16.04 2.28 13.00
C LEU A 249 -15.27 2.47 11.68
N LEU A 250 -13.95 2.49 11.73
CA LEU A 250 -13.08 2.55 10.55
C LEU A 250 -12.93 1.19 9.87
N LEU A 251 -12.84 0.12 10.65
CA LEU A 251 -12.62 -1.24 10.16
C LEU A 251 -13.82 -1.77 9.35
N VAL A 252 -15.05 -1.49 9.81
CA VAL A 252 -16.27 -2.00 9.18
C VAL A 252 -16.38 -1.59 7.70
N PRO A 253 -16.35 -0.29 7.32
CA PRO A 253 -16.40 0.09 5.92
C PRO A 253 -15.20 -0.42 5.12
N ALA A 254 -13.99 -0.49 5.70
CA ALA A 254 -12.81 -1.01 5.03
C ALA A 254 -12.97 -2.50 4.66
N ILE A 255 -13.43 -3.35 5.59
CA ILE A 255 -13.66 -4.77 5.32
C ILE A 255 -14.79 -4.98 4.32
N ILE A 256 -15.91 -4.24 4.44
CA ILE A 256 -17.03 -4.33 3.50
C ILE A 256 -16.55 -4.01 2.08
N VAL A 257 -15.86 -2.89 1.92
CA VAL A 257 -15.35 -2.45 0.62
C VAL A 257 -14.33 -3.45 0.06
N PHE A 258 -13.44 -3.98 0.91
CA PHE A 258 -12.48 -5.01 0.51
C PHE A 258 -13.17 -6.31 0.07
N ALA A 259 -14.19 -6.75 0.80
CA ALA A 259 -14.97 -7.93 0.43
C ALA A 259 -15.70 -7.76 -0.91
N ILE A 260 -16.29 -6.58 -1.15
CA ILE A 260 -16.93 -6.23 -2.43
C ILE A 260 -15.89 -6.25 -3.55
N GLN A 261 -14.74 -5.59 -3.37
CA GLN A 261 -13.66 -5.54 -4.35
C GLN A 261 -13.17 -6.93 -4.72
N ARG A 262 -12.97 -7.80 -3.72
CA ARG A 262 -12.52 -9.17 -3.92
C ARG A 262 -13.55 -10.00 -4.71
N TYR A 263 -14.83 -9.92 -4.30
CA TYR A 263 -15.91 -10.62 -4.97
C TYR A 263 -16.03 -10.24 -6.46
N TRP A 264 -15.94 -8.95 -6.76
CA TRP A 264 -16.02 -8.47 -8.13
C TRP A 264 -14.79 -8.85 -8.96
N SER A 265 -13.60 -8.77 -8.36
CA SER A 265 -12.35 -9.13 -9.03
C SER A 265 -12.31 -10.63 -9.41
N GLN A 266 -12.86 -11.50 -8.56
CA GLN A 266 -12.90 -12.94 -8.84
C GLN A 266 -13.92 -13.33 -9.92
N LYS A 267 -15.10 -12.69 -9.95
CA LYS A 267 -16.18 -13.04 -10.90
C LYS A 267 -15.97 -12.55 -12.34
N LYS A 268 -15.18 -11.52 -12.54
CA LYS A 268 -15.02 -10.86 -13.85
C LYS A 268 -13.57 -10.89 -14.34
N SER A 269 -12.85 -12.00 -14.18
CA SER A 269 -11.60 -12.16 -14.90
C SER A 269 -11.96 -12.26 -16.40
N VAL A 270 -11.63 -11.23 -17.16
CA VAL A 270 -11.72 -11.27 -18.62
C VAL A 270 -10.61 -12.20 -19.08
N ILE A 271 -10.96 -13.46 -19.29
CA ILE A 271 -10.08 -14.43 -19.93
C ILE A 271 -9.95 -13.97 -21.38
N SER A 272 -8.76 -13.53 -21.76
CA SER A 272 -8.44 -13.41 -23.20
C SER A 272 -8.51 -14.82 -23.79
N VAL A 273 -9.50 -15.05 -24.66
CA VAL A 273 -9.80 -16.37 -25.24
C VAL A 273 -8.66 -16.90 -26.12
N THR A 274 -7.73 -16.07 -26.51
CA THR A 274 -6.62 -16.45 -27.40
C THR A 274 -5.33 -15.79 -26.93
N GLY A 275 -4.33 -16.56 -26.54
CA GLY A 275 -2.90 -16.25 -26.43
C GLY A 275 -2.45 -14.77 -26.34
N LYS A 276 -1.22 -14.49 -26.65
CA LYS A 276 -0.68 -13.12 -26.65
C LYS A 276 -1.44 -12.23 -27.64
N PRO A 277 -1.89 -11.01 -27.21
CA PRO A 277 -2.52 -10.05 -28.13
C PRO A 277 -1.61 -9.77 -29.34
N THR A 278 -2.07 -10.06 -30.54
CA THR A 278 -1.27 -9.95 -31.78
C THR A 278 -1.55 -8.71 -32.61
N GLY A 279 -2.54 -7.89 -32.26
CA GLY A 279 -2.96 -6.69 -33.00
C GLY A 279 -2.21 -5.41 -32.58
N ARG A 280 -2.26 -4.37 -33.44
CA ARG A 280 -1.80 -3.02 -33.09
C ARG A 280 -2.87 -2.28 -32.30
N VAL A 281 -2.52 -1.80 -31.11
CA VAL A 281 -3.41 -0.95 -30.31
C VAL A 281 -3.77 0.30 -31.10
N GLN A 282 -5.07 0.53 -31.29
CA GLN A 282 -5.55 1.68 -32.03
C GLN A 282 -5.39 2.98 -31.24
N THR A 283 -4.82 3.99 -31.88
CA THR A 283 -4.63 5.32 -31.30
C THR A 283 -5.82 6.25 -31.56
N ILE A 284 -6.02 7.20 -30.63
CA ILE A 284 -7.06 8.23 -30.77
C ILE A 284 -6.65 9.22 -31.86
N LYS A 285 -7.56 9.46 -32.83
CA LYS A 285 -7.40 10.49 -33.85
C LYS A 285 -8.13 11.81 -33.53
N SER A 286 -9.07 11.81 -32.56
CA SER A 286 -9.83 13.00 -32.16
C SER A 286 -8.90 14.03 -31.49
N ARG A 287 -8.74 15.19 -32.10
CA ARG A 287 -7.89 16.28 -31.61
C ARG A 287 -8.35 16.79 -30.22
N PRO A 288 -9.65 17.07 -29.95
CA PRO A 288 -10.07 17.59 -28.66
C PRO A 288 -9.90 16.58 -27.53
N ALA A 289 -10.21 15.29 -27.75
CA ALA A 289 -9.99 14.25 -26.76
C ALA A 289 -8.50 14.05 -26.46
N LYS A 290 -7.65 14.05 -27.50
CA LYS A 290 -6.20 13.97 -27.35
C LYS A 290 -5.65 15.17 -26.55
N PHE A 291 -6.12 16.39 -26.86
CA PHE A 291 -5.72 17.60 -26.16
C PHE A 291 -6.09 17.53 -24.67
N PHE A 292 -7.34 17.21 -24.35
CA PHE A 292 -7.81 17.09 -22.96
C PHE A 292 -6.99 16.07 -22.15
N ILE A 293 -6.80 14.86 -22.69
CA ILE A 293 -6.07 13.78 -21.98
C ILE A 293 -4.60 14.14 -21.81
N LEU A 294 -3.95 14.70 -22.85
CA LEU A 294 -2.55 15.12 -22.76
C LEU A 294 -2.37 16.30 -21.82
N SER A 295 -3.26 17.30 -21.83
CA SER A 295 -3.22 18.41 -20.89
C SER A 295 -3.31 17.93 -19.45
N THR A 296 -4.22 16.99 -19.15
CA THR A 296 -4.29 16.35 -17.84
C THR A 296 -3.00 15.61 -17.51
N THR A 297 -2.43 14.87 -18.47
CA THR A 297 -1.17 14.13 -18.26
C THR A 297 -0.01 15.07 -17.94
N TYR A 298 0.14 16.16 -18.70
CA TYR A 298 1.20 17.14 -18.47
C TYR A 298 0.98 17.93 -17.18
N LEU A 299 -0.27 18.27 -16.83
CA LEU A 299 -0.59 18.96 -15.58
C LEU A 299 -0.23 18.10 -14.35
N ILE A 300 -0.66 16.84 -14.33
CA ILE A 300 -0.31 15.92 -13.23
C ILE A 300 1.19 15.70 -13.15
N ALA A 301 1.86 15.53 -14.29
CA ALA A 301 3.32 15.39 -14.34
C ALA A 301 4.02 16.64 -13.80
N LEU A 302 3.55 17.83 -14.17
CA LEU A 302 4.08 19.12 -13.66
C LEU A 302 3.92 19.21 -12.14
N LEU A 303 2.75 18.86 -11.60
CA LEU A 303 2.50 18.86 -10.16
C LEU A 303 3.41 17.88 -9.42
N ILE A 304 3.60 16.67 -9.94
CA ILE A 304 4.52 15.69 -9.37
C ILE A 304 5.96 16.22 -9.37
N ILE A 305 6.43 16.73 -10.51
CA ILE A 305 7.78 17.31 -10.63
C ILE A 305 7.95 18.46 -9.63
N LEU A 306 6.96 19.35 -9.54
CA LEU A 306 7.03 20.50 -8.65
C LEU A 306 7.11 20.07 -7.18
N ILE A 307 6.32 19.08 -6.77
CA ILE A 307 6.33 18.53 -5.41
C ILE A 307 7.70 17.93 -5.09
N TYR A 308 8.24 17.05 -5.95
CA TYR A 308 9.53 16.43 -5.67
C TYR A 308 10.70 17.39 -5.79
N LEU A 309 10.63 18.36 -6.71
CA LEU A 309 11.61 19.44 -6.78
C LEU A 309 11.61 20.27 -5.48
N THR A 310 10.43 20.54 -4.92
CA THR A 310 10.32 21.24 -3.62
C THR A 310 10.93 20.42 -2.50
N VAL A 311 10.72 19.12 -2.44
CA VAL A 311 11.35 18.23 -1.44
C VAL A 311 12.85 18.23 -1.60
N ILE A 312 13.37 18.07 -2.83
CA ILE A 312 14.80 18.01 -3.09
C ILE A 312 15.44 19.38 -2.82
N VAL A 313 14.94 20.46 -3.43
CA VAL A 313 15.51 21.79 -3.25
C VAL A 313 15.37 22.26 -1.81
N GLY A 314 14.20 22.02 -1.19
CA GLY A 314 13.94 22.41 0.19
C GLY A 314 14.84 21.71 1.22
N SER A 315 15.39 20.54 0.89
CA SER A 315 16.37 19.86 1.74
C SER A 315 17.76 20.54 1.76
N PHE A 316 18.04 21.42 0.79
CA PHE A 316 19.29 22.17 0.68
C PHE A 316 19.15 23.67 1.01
N LEU A 317 17.94 24.14 1.35
CA LEU A 317 17.71 25.54 1.71
C LEU A 317 17.52 25.68 3.23
N GLN A 318 18.09 26.75 3.83
CA GLN A 318 17.96 26.98 5.28
C GLN A 318 16.49 27.04 5.74
N ILE A 319 15.70 27.89 5.12
CA ILE A 319 14.25 27.98 5.35
C ILE A 319 13.60 28.28 4.01
N ILE A 320 13.03 27.27 3.38
CA ILE A 320 12.43 27.38 2.06
C ILE A 320 11.37 28.49 2.01
N GLY A 321 11.50 29.41 1.05
CA GLY A 321 10.60 30.54 0.87
C GLY A 321 10.82 31.75 1.79
N VAL A 322 11.75 31.65 2.76
CA VAL A 322 12.11 32.74 3.67
C VAL A 322 13.61 33.06 3.58
N ASN A 323 14.45 32.09 3.82
CA ASN A 323 15.89 32.18 3.64
C ASN A 323 16.36 31.05 2.70
N ASN A 324 16.56 31.41 1.45
CA ASN A 324 16.94 30.49 0.39
C ASN A 324 18.47 30.28 0.28
N ALA A 325 19.25 30.61 1.31
CA ALA A 325 20.68 30.30 1.36
C ALA A 325 20.86 28.75 1.37
N LEU A 326 21.84 28.30 0.57
CA LEU A 326 22.19 26.88 0.51
C LEU A 326 22.83 26.42 1.82
N THR A 327 22.39 25.24 2.31
CA THR A 327 22.94 24.62 3.52
C THR A 327 22.97 23.10 3.41
N LEU A 328 23.87 22.48 4.15
CA LEU A 328 23.91 21.03 4.38
C LEU A 328 23.58 20.68 5.84
N GLU A 329 23.15 21.65 6.64
CA GLU A 329 22.84 21.44 8.07
C GLU A 329 21.73 20.42 8.27
N HIS A 330 20.70 20.43 7.43
CA HIS A 330 19.62 19.45 7.47
C HIS A 330 20.13 18.03 7.25
N PHE A 331 21.05 17.82 6.32
CA PHE A 331 21.66 16.50 6.11
C PHE A 331 22.61 16.12 7.26
N ARG A 332 23.35 17.09 7.84
CA ARG A 332 24.16 16.82 9.05
C ARG A 332 23.28 16.42 10.22
N TYR A 333 22.13 17.06 10.41
CA TYR A 333 21.15 16.70 11.44
C TYR A 333 20.59 15.28 11.20
N VAL A 334 20.19 14.97 9.96
CA VAL A 334 19.61 13.66 9.59
C VAL A 334 20.63 12.53 9.70
N MET A 335 21.90 12.79 9.35
CA MET A 335 22.98 11.79 9.39
C MET A 335 23.70 11.73 10.74
N GLY A 336 23.35 12.60 11.69
CA GLY A 336 23.95 12.66 13.02
C GLY A 336 23.00 12.17 14.13
N GLY A 337 23.54 11.67 15.23
CA GLY A 337 22.81 11.33 16.46
C GLY A 337 21.51 10.56 16.22
N PHE A 338 20.43 11.04 16.80
CA PHE A 338 19.10 10.41 16.71
C PHE A 338 18.54 10.28 15.27
N GLY A 339 19.00 11.10 14.32
CA GLY A 339 18.61 10.98 12.92
C GLY A 339 19.19 9.71 12.30
N ASN A 340 20.49 9.48 12.52
CA ASN A 340 21.19 8.28 12.06
C ASN A 340 20.60 7.01 12.70
N ASP A 341 20.27 7.05 13.99
CA ASP A 341 19.66 5.91 14.69
C ASP A 341 18.32 5.53 14.05
N ALA A 342 17.49 6.52 13.69
CA ALA A 342 16.23 6.28 13.01
C ALA A 342 16.43 5.68 11.59
N ILE A 343 17.46 6.12 10.86
CA ILE A 343 17.82 5.54 9.55
C ILE A 343 18.22 4.08 9.72
N MET A 344 19.20 3.82 10.59
CA MET A 344 19.75 2.48 10.79
C MET A 344 18.69 1.50 11.29
N THR A 345 17.88 1.91 12.26
CA THR A 345 16.79 1.08 12.80
C THR A 345 15.77 0.77 11.71
N THR A 346 15.30 1.77 10.95
CA THR A 346 14.32 1.55 9.89
C THR A 346 14.85 0.59 8.82
N VAL A 347 16.08 0.82 8.34
CA VAL A 347 16.71 -0.01 7.31
C VAL A 347 16.90 -1.45 7.81
N LEU A 348 17.43 -1.62 9.02
CA LEU A 348 17.67 -2.94 9.60
C LEU A 348 16.37 -3.73 9.76
N LEU A 349 15.34 -3.11 10.35
CA LEU A 349 14.05 -3.76 10.55
C LEU A 349 13.36 -4.09 9.22
N ALA A 350 13.44 -3.20 8.23
CA ALA A 350 12.91 -3.46 6.89
C ALA A 350 13.66 -4.59 6.18
N LEU A 351 15.00 -4.64 6.28
CA LEU A 351 15.82 -5.72 5.72
C LEU A 351 15.51 -7.08 6.35
N ILE A 352 15.27 -7.13 7.66
CA ILE A 352 14.88 -8.36 8.37
C ILE A 352 13.45 -8.77 7.99
N ALA A 353 12.51 -7.83 7.98
CA ALA A 353 11.12 -8.11 7.71
C ALA A 353 10.85 -8.54 6.26
N THR A 354 11.59 -7.98 5.29
CA THR A 354 11.37 -8.21 3.86
C THR A 354 11.45 -9.69 3.44
N PRO A 355 12.52 -10.44 3.73
CA PRO A 355 12.59 -11.87 3.36
C PRO A 355 11.53 -12.70 4.11
N VAL A 356 11.22 -12.37 5.36
CA VAL A 356 10.18 -13.05 6.14
C VAL A 356 8.80 -12.83 5.51
N ALA A 357 8.47 -11.59 5.16
CA ALA A 357 7.22 -11.25 4.47
C ALA A 357 7.10 -11.95 3.11
N GLY A 358 8.19 -11.98 2.33
CA GLY A 358 8.23 -12.66 1.04
C GLY A 358 8.00 -14.16 1.18
N LEU A 359 8.69 -14.82 2.09
CA LEU A 359 8.53 -16.25 2.35
C LEU A 359 7.13 -16.58 2.88
N PHE A 360 6.60 -15.77 3.80
CA PHE A 360 5.27 -15.93 4.35
C PHE A 360 4.19 -15.83 3.26
N GLY A 361 4.26 -14.78 2.42
CA GLY A 361 3.33 -14.61 1.29
C GLY A 361 3.41 -15.75 0.27
N MET A 362 4.63 -16.21 -0.08
CA MET A 362 4.81 -17.33 -0.98
C MET A 362 4.34 -18.66 -0.40
N MET A 363 4.51 -18.87 0.91
CA MET A 363 4.01 -20.06 1.60
C MET A 363 2.48 -20.10 1.55
N ILE A 364 1.80 -18.97 1.80
CA ILE A 364 0.34 -18.86 1.66
C ILE A 364 -0.07 -19.15 0.20
N ALA A 365 0.60 -18.54 -0.79
CA ALA A 365 0.32 -18.76 -2.21
C ALA A 365 0.43 -20.25 -2.60
N TRP A 366 1.50 -20.91 -2.16
CA TRP A 366 1.70 -22.33 -2.42
C TRP A 366 0.63 -23.21 -1.76
N LEU A 367 0.29 -22.94 -0.51
CA LEU A 367 -0.78 -23.65 0.18
C LEU A 367 -2.13 -23.48 -0.53
N VAL A 368 -2.48 -22.24 -0.91
CA VAL A 368 -3.75 -21.89 -1.58
C VAL A 368 -3.87 -22.59 -2.94
N VAL A 369 -2.83 -22.50 -3.78
CA VAL A 369 -2.90 -23.00 -5.17
C VAL A 369 -2.67 -24.50 -5.26
N ARG A 370 -1.76 -25.05 -4.45
CA ARG A 370 -1.27 -26.42 -4.63
C ARG A 370 -1.77 -27.43 -3.61
N LYS A 371 -2.03 -27.04 -2.37
CA LYS A 371 -2.19 -27.99 -1.26
C LYS A 371 -3.57 -28.00 -0.63
N VAL A 372 -4.25 -26.89 -0.52
CA VAL A 372 -5.57 -26.79 0.13
C VAL A 372 -6.68 -26.94 -0.92
N LYS A 373 -7.59 -27.93 -0.72
CA LYS A 373 -8.76 -28.16 -1.60
C LYS A 373 -10.01 -27.41 -1.16
N ARG A 374 -10.29 -27.45 0.14
CA ARG A 374 -11.47 -26.81 0.74
C ARG A 374 -11.01 -25.75 1.71
N GLY A 375 -11.50 -24.51 1.57
CA GLY A 375 -11.09 -23.38 2.38
C GLY A 375 -9.84 -22.65 1.87
N ALA A 376 -9.39 -22.91 0.65
CA ALA A 376 -8.32 -22.16 -0.01
C ALA A 376 -8.67 -20.67 -0.11
N ASP A 377 -9.91 -20.34 -0.47
CA ASP A 377 -10.40 -18.96 -0.57
C ASP A 377 -10.39 -18.24 0.79
N VAL A 378 -10.68 -18.99 1.87
CA VAL A 378 -10.62 -18.45 3.25
C VAL A 378 -9.18 -18.18 3.65
N LEU A 379 -8.26 -19.12 3.36
CA LEU A 379 -6.83 -18.93 3.64
C LEU A 379 -6.25 -17.75 2.85
N ASP A 380 -6.62 -17.64 1.58
CA ASP A 380 -6.24 -16.52 0.74
C ASP A 380 -6.81 -15.20 1.27
N PHE A 381 -8.07 -15.16 1.69
CA PHE A 381 -8.70 -13.98 2.31
C PHE A 381 -7.98 -13.57 3.59
N LEU A 382 -7.72 -14.52 4.50
CA LEU A 382 -7.04 -14.26 5.76
C LEU A 382 -5.62 -13.70 5.53
N GLY A 383 -4.88 -14.26 4.57
CA GLY A 383 -3.55 -13.75 4.20
C GLY A 383 -3.57 -12.33 3.63
N MET A 384 -4.70 -11.93 3.01
CA MET A 384 -4.88 -10.58 2.45
C MET A 384 -5.35 -9.54 3.48
N LEU A 385 -5.76 -9.94 4.69
CA LEU A 385 -6.22 -9.02 5.73
C LEU A 385 -5.16 -7.98 6.12
N GLY A 386 -3.87 -8.28 5.94
CA GLY A 386 -2.80 -7.33 6.20
C GLY A 386 -2.89 -6.04 5.37
N ILE A 387 -3.50 -6.07 4.18
CA ILE A 387 -3.80 -4.87 3.37
C ILE A 387 -5.23 -4.38 3.65
N ALA A 388 -6.18 -5.30 3.87
CA ALA A 388 -7.59 -4.95 4.05
C ALA A 388 -7.85 -4.15 5.34
N VAL A 389 -7.09 -4.44 6.39
CA VAL A 389 -7.20 -3.75 7.68
C VAL A 389 -6.45 -2.41 7.60
N PRO A 390 -7.11 -1.28 7.93
CA PRO A 390 -6.46 0.02 8.01
C PRO A 390 -5.22 -0.01 8.92
N GLY A 391 -4.13 0.67 8.48
CA GLY A 391 -2.88 0.70 9.23
C GLY A 391 -3.05 1.21 10.66
N THR A 392 -3.85 2.26 10.85
CA THR A 392 -4.19 2.81 12.16
C THR A 392 -4.85 1.78 13.09
N VAL A 393 -5.84 1.02 12.56
CA VAL A 393 -6.52 -0.03 13.31
C VAL A 393 -5.52 -1.12 13.72
N LEU A 394 -4.68 -1.55 12.77
CA LEU A 394 -3.66 -2.55 13.06
C LEU A 394 -2.68 -2.06 14.14
N GLY A 395 -2.19 -0.82 14.04
CA GLY A 395 -1.26 -0.23 15.01
C GLY A 395 -1.85 -0.14 16.42
N ILE A 396 -3.08 0.34 16.56
CA ILE A 396 -3.80 0.39 17.83
C ILE A 396 -4.00 -1.04 18.37
N GLY A 397 -4.42 -1.99 17.51
CA GLY A 397 -4.58 -3.38 17.91
C GLY A 397 -3.28 -4.01 18.43
N TYR A 398 -2.15 -3.71 17.79
CA TYR A 398 -0.83 -4.17 18.24
C TYR A 398 -0.41 -3.50 19.54
N ALA A 399 -0.60 -2.18 19.68
CA ALA A 399 -0.30 -1.46 20.91
C ALA A 399 -1.09 -2.04 22.09
N ILE A 400 -2.38 -2.25 21.93
CA ILE A 400 -3.25 -2.83 22.98
C ILE A 400 -2.88 -4.27 23.30
N THR A 401 -2.58 -5.08 22.26
CA THR A 401 -2.37 -6.53 22.43
C THR A 401 -1.00 -6.85 23.03
N TYR A 402 0.04 -6.16 22.60
CA TYR A 402 1.42 -6.52 22.89
C TYR A 402 2.12 -5.60 23.89
N ASN A 403 1.42 -4.59 24.40
CA ASN A 403 1.94 -3.76 25.51
C ASN A 403 2.00 -4.53 26.82
N ASP A 404 1.19 -5.57 26.96
CA ASP A 404 1.22 -6.48 28.10
C ASP A 404 1.58 -7.90 27.66
N LYS A 405 1.88 -8.77 28.64
CA LYS A 405 2.12 -10.20 28.39
C LYS A 405 0.82 -10.88 27.96
N VAL A 406 0.80 -11.51 26.80
CA VAL A 406 -0.35 -12.30 26.34
C VAL A 406 -0.38 -13.62 27.10
N LYS A 407 -1.42 -13.80 27.91
CA LYS A 407 -1.65 -15.02 28.70
C LYS A 407 -2.80 -15.83 28.11
N VAL A 408 -2.62 -17.15 27.98
CA VAL A 408 -3.69 -18.09 27.60
C VAL A 408 -3.69 -19.18 28.67
N PHE A 409 -4.85 -19.44 29.27
CA PHE A 409 -5.02 -20.35 30.41
C PHE A 409 -4.02 -20.12 31.55
N GLY A 410 -3.68 -18.85 31.85
CA GLY A 410 -2.75 -18.48 32.93
C GLY A 410 -1.27 -18.56 32.57
N HIS A 411 -0.90 -19.18 31.44
CA HIS A 411 0.47 -19.27 30.96
C HIS A 411 0.80 -18.12 30.01
N THR A 412 1.97 -17.49 30.19
CA THR A 412 2.47 -16.45 29.26
C THR A 412 2.91 -17.12 27.97
N ILE A 413 2.17 -16.89 26.88
CA ILE A 413 2.49 -17.39 25.55
C ILE A 413 3.36 -16.40 24.78
N VAL A 414 3.05 -15.09 24.90
CA VAL A 414 3.82 -14.02 24.27
C VAL A 414 4.24 -13.04 25.36
N PRO A 415 5.53 -12.72 25.46
CA PRO A 415 6.01 -11.68 26.38
C PRO A 415 5.56 -10.31 25.90
N GLN A 416 5.83 -9.27 26.71
CA GLN A 416 5.60 -7.89 26.28
C GLN A 416 6.50 -7.56 25.06
N LEU A 417 5.87 -7.15 23.94
CA LEU A 417 6.56 -6.84 22.69
C LEU A 417 6.45 -5.36 22.27
N ALA A 418 5.50 -4.61 22.87
CA ALA A 418 5.30 -3.19 22.62
C ALA A 418 5.53 -2.36 23.88
N GLY A 419 5.80 -1.07 23.73
CA GLY A 419 6.04 -0.15 24.84
C GLY A 419 7.45 -0.21 25.42
N GLY A 420 7.74 0.64 26.42
CA GLY A 420 9.09 0.86 26.96
C GLY A 420 9.73 -0.32 27.72
N GLY A 421 8.93 -1.33 28.13
CA GLY A 421 9.44 -2.56 28.77
C GLY A 421 9.52 -3.76 27.82
N ALA A 422 9.35 -3.52 26.53
CA ALA A 422 9.28 -4.57 25.52
C ALA A 422 10.63 -5.25 25.27
N ILE A 423 10.58 -6.54 24.95
CA ILE A 423 11.75 -7.28 24.49
C ILE A 423 12.27 -6.65 23.19
N PHE A 424 13.59 -6.48 23.10
CA PHE A 424 14.25 -5.78 21.99
C PHE A 424 13.69 -4.35 21.76
N ALA A 425 13.29 -3.67 22.83
CA ALA A 425 12.79 -2.28 22.79
C ALA A 425 11.66 -2.04 21.77
N GLY A 426 10.83 -3.04 21.51
CA GLY A 426 9.72 -2.96 20.55
C GLY A 426 10.08 -3.28 19.10
N ALA A 427 11.33 -3.56 18.76
CA ALA A 427 11.74 -3.86 17.39
C ALA A 427 10.99 -5.06 16.78
N LEU A 428 10.72 -6.10 17.58
CA LEU A 428 10.06 -7.30 17.12
C LEU A 428 8.61 -7.04 16.68
N VAL A 429 7.86 -6.22 17.43
CA VAL A 429 6.48 -5.87 17.06
C VAL A 429 6.43 -5.04 15.78
N ILE A 430 7.42 -4.19 15.52
CA ILE A 430 7.55 -3.43 14.27
C ILE A 430 7.84 -4.38 13.10
N ILE A 431 8.74 -5.36 13.27
CA ILE A 431 8.99 -6.40 12.26
C ILE A 431 7.69 -7.17 11.95
N MET A 432 6.92 -7.56 12.97
CA MET A 432 5.63 -8.25 12.79
C MET A 432 4.67 -7.43 11.92
N VAL A 433 4.57 -6.12 12.17
CA VAL A 433 3.75 -5.20 11.36
C VAL A 433 4.27 -5.11 9.93
N TYR A 434 5.57 -4.95 9.74
CA TYR A 434 6.15 -4.93 8.39
C TYR A 434 5.89 -6.23 7.63
N VAL A 435 6.03 -7.38 8.28
CA VAL A 435 5.75 -8.69 7.69
C VAL A 435 4.30 -8.79 7.22
N ILE A 436 3.34 -8.49 8.11
CA ILE A 436 1.93 -8.70 7.79
C ILE A 436 1.40 -7.70 6.75
N ARG A 437 1.90 -6.46 6.76
CA ARG A 437 1.52 -5.42 5.80
C ARG A 437 2.11 -5.67 4.42
N SER A 438 3.28 -6.30 4.33
CA SER A 438 4.00 -6.49 3.07
C SER A 438 3.77 -7.87 2.43
N SER A 439 3.40 -8.89 3.21
CA SER A 439 3.22 -10.28 2.72
C SER A 439 2.14 -10.45 1.63
N PRO A 440 1.02 -9.66 1.60
CA PRO A 440 0.00 -9.81 0.58
C PRO A 440 0.49 -9.56 -0.86
N ALA A 441 1.51 -8.72 -1.05
CA ALA A 441 2.10 -8.49 -2.37
C ALA A 441 2.81 -9.76 -2.89
N GLY A 442 3.59 -10.42 -2.02
CA GLY A 442 4.20 -11.72 -2.31
C GLY A 442 3.17 -12.81 -2.56
N GLN A 443 2.10 -12.84 -1.77
CA GLN A 443 1.00 -13.79 -1.92
C GLN A 443 0.31 -13.63 -3.29
N ARG A 444 -0.08 -12.43 -3.69
CA ARG A 444 -0.73 -12.17 -5.00
C ARG A 444 0.15 -12.56 -6.18
N SER A 445 1.41 -12.13 -6.18
CA SER A 445 2.35 -12.46 -7.25
C SER A 445 2.66 -13.95 -7.28
N GLY A 446 2.77 -14.61 -6.13
CA GLY A 446 2.93 -16.04 -6.01
C GLY A 446 1.75 -16.83 -6.56
N ILE A 447 0.51 -16.47 -6.20
CA ILE A 447 -0.72 -17.10 -6.72
C ILE A 447 -0.78 -16.96 -8.24
N ALA A 448 -0.58 -15.75 -8.77
CA ALA A 448 -0.66 -15.48 -10.21
C ALA A 448 0.33 -16.34 -11.02
N LEU A 449 1.56 -16.51 -10.55
CA LEU A 449 2.54 -17.36 -11.22
C LEU A 449 2.28 -18.85 -11.04
N LEU A 450 1.94 -19.28 -9.82
CA LEU A 450 1.66 -20.69 -9.56
C LEU A 450 0.47 -21.21 -10.37
N GLN A 451 -0.52 -20.35 -10.66
CA GLN A 451 -1.65 -20.71 -11.53
C GLN A 451 -1.25 -20.91 -13.00
N GLN A 452 -0.14 -20.32 -13.45
CA GLN A 452 0.38 -20.48 -14.82
C GLN A 452 1.28 -21.72 -14.99
N ILE A 453 1.75 -22.31 -13.90
CA ILE A 453 2.61 -23.50 -13.91
C ILE A 453 1.72 -24.74 -13.85
N ASP A 454 1.95 -25.69 -14.77
CA ASP A 454 1.22 -26.96 -14.83
C ASP A 454 1.43 -27.78 -13.54
N THR A 455 0.34 -28.39 -13.06
CA THR A 455 0.38 -29.25 -11.87
C THR A 455 1.13 -30.55 -12.09
N SER A 456 1.30 -30.98 -13.34
CA SER A 456 2.06 -32.18 -13.72
C SER A 456 3.50 -32.16 -13.21
N ILE A 457 4.10 -30.96 -13.06
CA ILE A 457 5.46 -30.82 -12.50
C ILE A 457 5.51 -31.27 -11.04
N ASP A 458 4.50 -30.93 -10.24
CA ASP A 458 4.42 -31.36 -8.85
C ASP A 458 4.13 -32.87 -8.75
N GLU A 459 3.31 -33.40 -9.67
CA GLU A 459 2.96 -34.83 -9.75
C GLU A 459 4.18 -35.66 -10.18
N ALA A 460 4.95 -35.21 -11.17
CA ALA A 460 6.20 -35.84 -11.58
C ALA A 460 7.23 -35.87 -10.45
N SER A 461 7.37 -34.76 -9.72
CA SER A 461 8.24 -34.67 -8.54
C SER A 461 7.85 -35.68 -7.45
N ALA A 462 6.54 -35.81 -7.20
CA ALA A 462 6.02 -36.78 -6.23
C ALA A 462 6.23 -38.22 -6.68
N SER A 463 6.06 -38.52 -7.98
CA SER A 463 6.31 -39.84 -8.58
C SER A 463 7.79 -40.27 -8.48
N LEU A 464 8.71 -39.28 -8.52
CA LEU A 464 10.16 -39.50 -8.28
C LEU A 464 10.53 -39.58 -6.79
N GLY A 465 9.55 -39.64 -5.89
CA GLY A 465 9.74 -39.81 -4.43
C GLY A 465 10.17 -38.53 -3.70
N ALA A 466 10.05 -37.34 -4.31
CA ALA A 466 10.40 -36.11 -3.62
C ALA A 466 9.35 -35.74 -2.56
N SER A 467 9.81 -35.35 -1.36
CA SER A 467 8.93 -34.78 -0.34
C SER A 467 8.43 -33.39 -0.75
N GLY A 468 7.30 -32.95 -0.20
CA GLY A 468 6.74 -31.61 -0.48
C GLY A 468 7.71 -30.47 -0.17
N SER A 469 8.55 -30.61 0.86
CA SER A 469 9.62 -29.66 1.18
C SER A 469 10.68 -29.62 0.06
N ARG A 470 11.05 -30.76 -0.48
CA ARG A 470 12.04 -30.87 -1.58
C ARG A 470 11.48 -30.27 -2.88
N THR A 471 10.22 -30.57 -3.19
CA THR A 471 9.48 -29.98 -4.33
C THR A 471 9.40 -28.48 -4.19
N PHE A 472 8.95 -27.96 -3.03
CA PHE A 472 8.86 -26.52 -2.79
C PHE A 472 10.20 -25.81 -2.95
N ARG A 473 11.27 -26.30 -2.30
CA ARG A 473 12.58 -25.63 -2.31
C ARG A 473 13.31 -25.75 -3.64
N LYS A 474 13.26 -26.94 -4.30
CA LYS A 474 14.08 -27.22 -5.49
C LYS A 474 13.36 -27.01 -6.81
N ILE A 475 12.02 -26.96 -6.82
CA ILE A 475 11.23 -26.83 -8.04
C ILE A 475 10.37 -25.57 -7.97
N THR A 476 9.44 -25.49 -7.00
CA THR A 476 8.44 -24.41 -6.96
C THR A 476 9.09 -23.04 -6.75
N LEU A 477 9.92 -22.88 -5.72
CA LEU A 477 10.53 -21.59 -5.38
C LEU A 477 11.49 -21.08 -6.49
N PRO A 478 12.34 -21.89 -7.12
CA PRO A 478 13.13 -21.46 -8.27
C PRO A 478 12.30 -21.02 -9.47
N LEU A 479 11.19 -21.71 -9.77
CA LEU A 479 10.29 -21.34 -10.87
C LEU A 479 9.60 -19.99 -10.66
N ILE A 480 9.19 -19.69 -9.43
CA ILE A 480 8.50 -18.44 -9.07
C ILE A 480 9.44 -17.34 -8.57
N ARG A 481 10.76 -17.56 -8.63
CA ARG A 481 11.74 -16.61 -8.03
C ARG A 481 11.60 -15.18 -8.57
N GLY A 482 11.22 -15.02 -9.84
CA GLY A 482 11.02 -13.68 -10.44
C GLY A 482 9.92 -12.89 -9.73
N ALA A 483 8.77 -13.54 -9.45
CA ALA A 483 7.71 -12.93 -8.65
C ALA A 483 8.13 -12.75 -7.18
N PHE A 484 8.87 -13.70 -6.63
CA PHE A 484 9.41 -13.61 -5.27
C PHE A 484 10.26 -12.35 -5.10
N LEU A 485 11.22 -12.13 -5.99
CA LEU A 485 12.10 -10.95 -5.94
C LEU A 485 11.34 -9.63 -6.20
N THR A 486 10.36 -9.64 -7.10
CA THR A 486 9.47 -8.47 -7.28
C THR A 486 8.64 -8.21 -6.02
N GLY A 487 8.14 -9.26 -5.38
CA GLY A 487 7.45 -9.17 -4.09
C GLY A 487 8.35 -8.60 -2.98
N LEU A 488 9.63 -8.99 -2.94
CA LEU A 488 10.61 -8.45 -1.99
C LEU A 488 10.87 -6.95 -2.21
N MET A 489 10.99 -6.50 -3.48
CA MET A 489 11.15 -5.07 -3.77
C MET A 489 9.97 -4.24 -3.22
N TYR A 490 8.76 -4.72 -3.48
CA TYR A 490 7.56 -4.06 -2.95
C TYR A 490 7.51 -4.11 -1.42
N ALA A 491 7.81 -5.26 -0.82
CA ALA A 491 7.81 -5.45 0.63
C ALA A 491 8.80 -4.50 1.32
N PHE A 492 10.01 -4.37 0.78
CA PHE A 492 11.01 -3.45 1.30
C PHE A 492 10.56 -1.98 1.20
N ALA A 493 10.12 -1.56 0.01
CA ALA A 493 9.64 -0.19 -0.19
C ALA A 493 8.46 0.14 0.74
N HIS A 494 7.51 -0.77 0.87
CA HIS A 494 6.34 -0.60 1.75
C HIS A 494 6.74 -0.55 3.22
N ALA A 495 7.68 -1.40 3.68
CA ALA A 495 8.18 -1.35 5.05
C ALA A 495 8.85 -0.01 5.36
N MET A 496 9.70 0.49 4.45
CA MET A 496 10.40 1.78 4.59
C MET A 496 9.46 2.99 4.65
N THR A 497 8.31 2.94 3.97
CA THR A 497 7.38 4.08 3.86
C THR A 497 6.17 3.99 4.79
N THR A 498 5.96 2.86 5.46
CA THR A 498 4.83 2.65 6.37
C THR A 498 4.96 3.51 7.63
N LEU A 499 3.93 4.30 7.94
CA LEU A 499 3.83 5.11 9.17
C LEU A 499 2.62 4.74 10.02
N SER A 500 1.41 4.67 9.42
CA SER A 500 0.15 4.62 10.17
C SER A 500 0.06 3.54 11.27
N PRO A 501 0.54 2.30 11.09
CA PRO A 501 0.57 1.34 12.19
C PRO A 501 1.78 1.52 13.11
N ILE A 502 2.91 2.04 12.61
CA ILE A 502 4.17 2.10 13.33
C ILE A 502 4.17 3.20 14.40
N ILE A 503 3.46 4.31 14.16
CA ILE A 503 3.43 5.46 15.06
C ILE A 503 2.96 5.12 16.48
N PHE A 504 2.20 4.03 16.66
CA PHE A 504 1.75 3.53 17.96
C PHE A 504 2.75 2.61 18.65
N LEU A 505 3.82 2.20 17.96
CA LEU A 505 4.75 1.15 18.40
C LEU A 505 6.17 1.65 18.60
N VAL A 506 6.48 2.84 18.08
CA VAL A 506 7.81 3.47 18.21
C VAL A 506 8.12 3.76 19.67
N THR A 507 9.35 3.46 20.06
CA THR A 507 9.91 3.81 21.38
C THR A 507 11.13 4.71 21.20
N PRO A 508 11.61 5.38 22.25
CA PRO A 508 12.87 6.15 22.20
C PRO A 508 14.07 5.31 21.74
N ASP A 509 14.09 4.02 22.08
CA ASP A 509 15.17 3.08 21.75
C ASP A 509 15.04 2.46 20.34
N THR A 510 13.85 2.56 19.74
CA THR A 510 13.59 2.11 18.36
C THR A 510 12.96 3.23 17.53
N PRO A 511 13.71 4.31 17.27
CA PRO A 511 13.23 5.42 16.44
C PRO A 511 13.09 4.96 14.97
N ILE A 512 12.04 5.45 14.29
CA ILE A 512 11.74 5.11 12.88
C ILE A 512 11.72 6.38 12.02
N MET A 513 12.33 6.31 10.83
CA MET A 513 12.43 7.46 9.90
C MET A 513 11.08 8.13 9.62
N THR A 514 10.05 7.34 9.31
CA THR A 514 8.73 7.90 8.96
C THR A 514 8.11 8.67 10.11
N GLN A 515 8.30 8.23 11.35
CA GLN A 515 7.86 8.95 12.54
C GLN A 515 8.67 10.24 12.75
N LYS A 516 10.00 10.20 12.49
CA LYS A 516 10.85 11.41 12.56
C LYS A 516 10.45 12.44 11.51
N ILE A 517 10.20 12.02 10.28
CA ILE A 517 9.73 12.94 9.22
C ILE A 517 8.43 13.63 9.65
N LEU A 518 7.46 12.87 10.20
CA LEU A 518 6.21 13.45 10.69
C LEU A 518 6.47 14.45 11.82
N ALA A 519 7.30 14.11 12.79
CA ALA A 519 7.61 14.98 13.92
C ALA A 519 8.31 16.28 13.48
N GLU A 520 9.25 16.22 12.53
CA GLU A 520 9.92 17.40 11.98
C GLU A 520 8.95 18.28 11.18
N ALA A 521 8.04 17.65 10.41
CA ALA A 521 7.01 18.35 9.65
C ALA A 521 5.98 19.05 10.57
N ASP A 522 5.54 18.39 11.63
CA ASP A 522 4.60 18.92 12.63
C ASP A 522 5.18 20.13 13.36
N GLN A 523 6.49 20.12 13.62
CA GLN A 523 7.21 21.23 14.23
C GLN A 523 7.58 22.35 13.23
N GLY A 524 7.15 22.25 11.97
CA GLY A 524 7.45 23.23 10.91
C GLY A 524 8.89 23.21 10.42
N ARG A 525 9.72 22.24 10.84
CA ARG A 525 11.11 22.07 10.38
C ARG A 525 11.18 21.33 9.06
N TYR A 526 10.58 21.92 8.03
CA TYR A 526 10.41 21.29 6.71
C TYR A 526 11.74 20.89 6.05
N GLY A 527 12.85 21.65 6.25
CA GLY A 527 14.15 21.29 5.71
C GLY A 527 14.65 19.93 6.21
N ASN A 528 14.52 19.67 7.51
CA ASN A 528 14.87 18.37 8.13
C ASN A 528 13.95 17.26 7.59
N ALA A 529 12.64 17.51 7.57
CA ALA A 529 11.66 16.55 7.05
C ALA A 529 11.95 16.17 5.59
N PHE A 530 12.27 17.14 4.75
CA PHE A 530 12.63 16.92 3.34
C PHE A 530 13.95 16.16 3.20
N SER A 531 14.97 16.46 4.02
CA SER A 531 16.23 15.73 4.01
C SER A 531 16.05 14.27 4.38
N PHE A 532 15.24 13.95 5.38
CA PHE A 532 14.85 12.56 5.69
C PHE A 532 14.12 11.90 4.51
N CYS A 533 13.19 12.61 3.84
CA CYS A 533 12.49 12.07 2.66
C CYS A 533 13.47 11.75 1.53
N VAL A 534 14.42 12.65 1.24
CA VAL A 534 15.45 12.44 0.19
C VAL A 534 16.29 11.20 0.52
N VAL A 535 16.76 11.08 1.76
CA VAL A 535 17.55 9.92 2.22
C VAL A 535 16.74 8.64 2.11
N LEU A 536 15.48 8.64 2.56
CA LEU A 536 14.59 7.48 2.49
C LEU A 536 14.38 7.03 1.03
N ILE A 537 14.05 7.97 0.14
CA ILE A 537 13.86 7.67 -1.29
C ILE A 537 15.16 7.12 -1.90
N ALA A 538 16.31 7.71 -1.58
CA ALA A 538 17.60 7.23 -2.07
C ALA A 538 17.90 5.79 -1.62
N ILE A 539 17.64 5.45 -0.35
CA ILE A 539 17.81 4.10 0.18
C ILE A 539 16.88 3.12 -0.54
N VAL A 540 15.59 3.44 -0.67
CA VAL A 540 14.60 2.58 -1.33
C VAL A 540 15.00 2.33 -2.78
N LEU A 541 15.35 3.37 -3.53
CA LEU A 541 15.78 3.25 -4.93
C LEU A 541 17.06 2.41 -5.07
N THR A 542 18.02 2.59 -4.17
CA THR A 542 19.26 1.82 -4.16
C THR A 542 18.99 0.33 -3.95
N VAL A 543 18.23 -0.02 -2.93
CA VAL A 543 17.91 -1.43 -2.64
C VAL A 543 17.08 -2.05 -3.77
N MET A 544 16.07 -1.34 -4.30
CA MET A 544 15.29 -1.80 -5.45
C MET A 544 16.18 -1.98 -6.69
N GLY A 545 17.13 -1.08 -6.92
CA GLY A 545 18.11 -1.15 -7.99
C GLY A 545 19.00 -2.39 -7.87
N LEU A 546 19.52 -2.67 -6.66
CA LEU A 546 20.35 -3.85 -6.38
C LEU A 546 19.58 -5.15 -6.60
N ILE A 547 18.33 -5.24 -6.13
CA ILE A 547 17.48 -6.43 -6.36
C ILE A 547 17.20 -6.61 -7.86
N ASN A 548 16.91 -5.53 -8.59
CA ASN A 548 16.66 -5.59 -10.03
C ASN A 548 17.92 -5.97 -10.83
N PHE A 549 19.10 -5.48 -10.42
CA PHE A 549 20.38 -5.88 -11.02
C PHE A 549 20.62 -7.38 -10.84
N ALA A 550 20.42 -7.92 -9.64
CA ALA A 550 20.51 -9.36 -9.36
C ALA A 550 19.54 -10.21 -10.20
N LEU A 551 18.40 -9.64 -10.62
CA LEU A 551 17.47 -10.27 -11.56
C LEU A 551 17.99 -10.31 -13.01
N ARG A 552 18.69 -9.25 -13.46
CA ARG A 552 19.16 -9.11 -14.85
C ARG A 552 20.36 -10.00 -15.19
N ASP A 553 21.33 -10.09 -14.31
CA ASP A 553 22.55 -10.88 -14.56
C ASP A 553 22.26 -12.37 -14.79
N ARG A 554 21.24 -12.90 -14.13
CA ARG A 554 20.88 -14.31 -14.30
C ARG A 554 20.01 -14.59 -15.53
N LYS A 555 19.36 -13.59 -16.14
CA LYS A 555 18.69 -13.75 -17.46
C LYS A 555 19.73 -13.88 -18.59
N LYS A 556 20.89 -13.23 -18.47
CA LYS A 556 21.98 -13.35 -19.43
C LYS A 556 22.71 -14.68 -19.32
N GLY A 557 22.91 -15.22 -18.10
CA GLY A 557 23.57 -16.50 -17.88
C GLY A 557 22.78 -17.73 -18.38
N ASN A 558 21.44 -17.65 -18.45
CA ASN A 558 20.60 -18.74 -18.99
C ASN A 558 20.42 -18.68 -20.53
N LEU A 559 20.93 -17.67 -21.22
CA LEU A 559 20.94 -17.55 -22.69
C LEU A 559 22.30 -17.94 -23.27
N SER A 560 23.31 -18.17 -22.43
CA SER A 560 24.68 -18.57 -22.81
C SER A 560 25.05 -19.99 -22.37
N SER A 561 24.14 -20.76 -21.82
CA SER A 561 24.21 -22.20 -21.54
C SER A 561 23.11 -22.93 -22.32
#